data_2a82352fb984e58b23923764cd80950b
#
_entry.id   2a82352fb984e58b23923764cd80950b
#
_cell.length_a   1.000
_cell.length_b   1.000
_cell.length_c   1.000
_cell.angle_alpha   90.00
_cell.angle_beta   90.00
_cell.angle_gamma   90.00
#
_symmetry.space_group_name_H-M   'P 1'
#
loop_
_entity.id
_entity.type
_entity.pdbx_description
1 polymer ?
#
loop_
_entity_poly.entity_id
_entity_poly.type
_entity_poly.pdbx_seq_one_letter_code
_entity_poly.pdbx_strand_id
1 'polypeptide(L)'
;MKRLIILLTTLLCITSCKISEKPEFLRVEHIEVTESNSKTFTISAHAVFMNPNIIGGKLKTDEIKVFVNDNEMASVSTKTFDIPSEKEFSIPLTAHIPKDSIFSDKNLGSLLGSLFSKKIKVQYRGDIKYKVFGYSDTYTIDKTETIKIK
;
A
#
# COMPACT_ATOMS: atom_id res chain seq x y z
N MET A 1 26.66 -35.41 27.47
CA MET A 1 25.31 -34.93 27.82
C MET A 1 25.24 -33.41 27.87
N LYS A 2 26.07 -32.67 28.64
CA LYS A 2 26.02 -31.19 28.70
C LYS A 2 26.19 -30.49 27.33
N ARG A 3 27.10 -30.95 26.47
CA ARG A 3 27.31 -30.39 25.12
C ARG A 3 26.10 -30.59 24.19
N LEU A 4 25.41 -31.71 24.31
CA LEU A 4 24.19 -32.01 23.52
C LEU A 4 23.03 -31.11 23.93
N ILE A 5 22.88 -30.81 25.24
CA ILE A 5 21.87 -29.93 25.76
C ILE A 5 22.10 -28.49 25.28
N ILE A 6 23.34 -28.00 25.29
CA ILE A 6 23.71 -26.69 24.78
C ILE A 6 23.39 -26.58 23.29
N LEU A 7 23.72 -27.59 22.50
CA LEU A 7 23.45 -27.63 21.06
C LEU A 7 21.90 -27.62 20.79
N LEU A 8 21.15 -28.36 21.55
CA LEU A 8 19.68 -28.42 21.46
C LEU A 8 19.03 -27.08 21.84
N THR A 9 19.53 -26.42 22.90
CA THR A 9 19.03 -25.12 23.33
C THR A 9 19.35 -24.02 22.32
N THR A 10 20.55 -24.05 21.71
CA THR A 10 20.93 -23.11 20.66
C THR A 10 20.08 -23.30 19.40
N LEU A 11 19.75 -24.54 19.05
CA LEU A 11 18.91 -24.84 17.88
C LEU A 11 17.45 -24.38 18.07
N LEU A 12 16.92 -24.44 19.31
CA LEU A 12 15.58 -23.92 19.61
C LEU A 12 15.48 -22.40 19.50
N CYS A 13 16.55 -21.64 19.75
CA CYS A 13 16.56 -20.18 19.68
C CYS A 13 16.51 -19.63 18.26
N ILE A 14 16.86 -20.41 17.23
CA ILE A 14 16.92 -19.95 15.84
C ILE A 14 15.57 -20.02 15.12
N THR A 15 14.57 -20.67 15.69
CA THR A 15 13.26 -20.88 15.04
C THR A 15 12.21 -19.82 15.37
N SER A 16 12.54 -18.79 16.17
CA SER A 16 11.54 -17.96 16.87
C SER A 16 11.16 -16.63 16.21
N CYS A 17 11.74 -16.23 15.08
CA CYS A 17 11.34 -14.97 14.44
C CYS A 17 10.87 -15.20 13.01
N LYS A 18 9.58 -15.50 12.84
CA LYS A 18 8.92 -15.37 11.54
C LYS A 18 8.05 -14.11 11.56
N ILE A 19 8.37 -13.14 10.70
CA ILE A 19 7.37 -12.19 10.20
C ILE A 19 6.46 -13.05 9.32
N SER A 20 5.33 -13.45 9.84
CA SER A 20 4.53 -14.54 9.29
C SER A 20 3.36 -14.05 8.45
N GLU A 21 2.85 -12.84 8.71
CA GLU A 21 1.57 -12.42 8.16
C GLU A 21 1.65 -11.00 7.58
N LYS A 22 0.94 -10.82 6.45
CA LYS A 22 0.80 -9.48 5.85
C LYS A 22 -0.15 -8.64 6.70
N PRO A 23 0.08 -7.32 6.82
CA PRO A 23 -0.91 -6.44 7.41
C PRO A 23 -2.27 -6.60 6.74
N GLU A 24 -3.32 -6.71 7.54
CA GLU A 24 -4.69 -6.83 7.07
C GLU A 24 -5.27 -5.43 6.82
N PHE A 25 -5.79 -5.19 5.62
CA PHE A 25 -6.52 -3.96 5.30
C PHE A 25 -7.90 -3.99 5.97
N LEU A 26 -8.24 -2.95 6.71
CA LEU A 26 -9.53 -2.83 7.40
C LEU A 26 -10.49 -1.88 6.67
N ARG A 27 -10.06 -0.62 6.44
CA ARG A 27 -10.92 0.43 5.87
C ARG A 27 -10.13 1.64 5.35
N VAL A 28 -10.79 2.50 4.61
CA VAL A 28 -10.32 3.86 4.30
C VAL A 28 -11.24 4.86 5.00
N GLU A 29 -10.66 5.88 5.60
CA GLU A 29 -11.37 6.93 6.30
C GLU A 29 -10.77 8.32 6.02
N HIS A 30 -11.47 9.40 6.40
CA HIS A 30 -11.06 10.79 6.22
C HIS A 30 -10.67 11.13 4.77
N ILE A 31 -11.52 10.74 3.80
CA ILE A 31 -11.31 11.07 2.38
C ILE A 31 -11.72 12.52 2.16
N GLU A 32 -10.75 13.36 1.80
CA GLU A 32 -10.95 14.79 1.60
C GLU A 32 -10.23 15.28 0.35
N VAL A 33 -10.85 16.22 -0.37
CA VAL A 33 -10.18 16.97 -1.43
C VAL A 33 -9.47 18.15 -0.76
N THR A 34 -8.14 18.07 -0.64
CA THR A 34 -7.32 19.08 0.04
C THR A 34 -6.96 20.24 -0.86
N GLU A 35 -6.79 19.98 -2.15
CA GLU A 35 -6.45 21.00 -3.14
C GLU A 35 -7.15 20.72 -4.47
N SER A 36 -7.55 21.78 -5.15
CA SER A 36 -8.06 21.73 -6.53
C SER A 36 -7.58 22.95 -7.29
N ASN A 37 -6.78 22.72 -8.33
CA ASN A 37 -6.34 23.78 -9.25
C ASN A 37 -6.81 23.45 -10.68
N SER A 38 -6.38 24.21 -11.69
CA SER A 38 -6.81 24.02 -13.07
C SER A 38 -6.37 22.68 -13.68
N LYS A 39 -5.31 22.03 -13.15
CA LYS A 39 -4.70 20.83 -13.73
C LYS A 39 -4.88 19.56 -12.89
N THR A 40 -4.97 19.69 -11.56
CA THR A 40 -4.95 18.55 -10.65
C THR A 40 -5.96 18.68 -9.52
N PHE A 41 -6.39 17.51 -9.02
CA PHE A 41 -7.01 17.34 -7.70
C PHE A 41 -5.99 16.68 -6.78
N THR A 42 -5.90 17.12 -5.54
CA THR A 42 -5.18 16.44 -4.47
C THR A 42 -6.19 15.91 -3.46
N ILE A 43 -6.16 14.61 -3.24
CA ILE A 43 -7.02 13.94 -2.27
C ILE A 43 -6.14 13.39 -1.16
N SER A 44 -6.53 13.63 0.08
CA SER A 44 -5.98 12.96 1.25
C SER A 44 -6.95 11.90 1.75
N ALA A 45 -6.41 10.81 2.30
CA ALA A 45 -7.16 9.74 2.92
C ALA A 45 -6.29 9.02 3.94
N HIS A 46 -6.91 8.25 4.83
CA HIS A 46 -6.24 7.35 5.76
C HIS A 46 -6.64 5.91 5.48
N ALA A 47 -5.68 5.07 5.10
CA ALA A 47 -5.90 3.63 4.98
C ALA A 47 -5.54 2.95 6.31
N VAL A 48 -6.49 2.30 6.93
CA VAL A 48 -6.33 1.64 8.23
C VAL A 48 -6.07 0.16 8.04
N PHE A 49 -5.04 -0.33 8.70
CA PHE A 49 -4.59 -1.72 8.68
C PHE A 49 -4.42 -2.26 10.10
N MET A 50 -4.47 -3.57 10.24
CA MET A 50 -4.03 -4.31 11.43
C MET A 50 -2.69 -4.98 11.14
N ASN A 51 -1.70 -4.76 12.00
CA ASN A 51 -0.47 -5.54 11.97
C ASN A 51 -0.60 -6.73 12.93
N PRO A 52 -0.69 -7.97 12.43
CA PRO A 52 -0.78 -9.16 13.28
C PRO A 52 0.58 -9.59 13.86
N ASN A 53 1.68 -8.96 13.42
CA ASN A 53 3.03 -9.36 13.82
C ASN A 53 3.46 -8.70 15.13
N ILE A 54 4.25 -9.42 15.91
CA ILE A 54 4.91 -8.93 17.12
C ILE A 54 6.01 -7.90 16.84
N ILE A 55 6.35 -7.69 15.56
CA ILE A 55 7.37 -6.76 15.10
C ILE A 55 6.69 -5.57 14.43
N GLY A 56 7.09 -4.37 14.85
CA GLY A 56 6.75 -3.10 14.20
C GLY A 56 7.89 -2.57 13.36
N GLY A 57 7.68 -1.42 12.74
CA GLY A 57 8.69 -0.77 11.90
C GLY A 57 8.28 0.62 11.44
N LYS A 58 9.04 1.14 10.46
CA LYS A 58 8.70 2.38 9.75
C LYS A 58 8.55 2.09 8.26
N LEU A 59 7.59 2.77 7.65
CA LEU A 59 7.31 2.63 6.22
C LEU A 59 7.14 4.01 5.58
N LYS A 60 7.59 4.14 4.35
CA LYS A 60 7.40 5.32 3.50
C LYS A 60 7.20 4.87 2.06
N THR A 61 6.34 5.56 1.33
CA THR A 61 6.29 5.47 -0.13
C THR A 61 6.51 6.85 -0.74
N ASP A 62 7.36 6.94 -1.74
CA ASP A 62 7.61 8.21 -2.40
C ASP A 62 6.55 8.47 -3.47
N GLU A 63 6.30 7.49 -4.33
CA GLU A 63 5.29 7.59 -5.38
C GLU A 63 4.86 6.19 -5.81
N ILE A 64 3.58 5.89 -5.64
CA ILE A 64 2.96 4.70 -6.23
C ILE A 64 2.00 5.19 -7.32
N LYS A 65 2.28 4.85 -8.56
CA LYS A 65 1.42 5.15 -9.69
C LYS A 65 0.26 4.17 -9.75
N VAL A 66 -0.94 4.72 -9.92
CA VAL A 66 -2.18 3.96 -10.05
C VAL A 66 -2.68 4.06 -11.48
N PHE A 67 -2.78 2.93 -12.15
CA PHE A 67 -3.33 2.82 -13.51
C PHE A 67 -4.70 2.17 -13.44
N VAL A 68 -5.64 2.71 -14.20
CA VAL A 68 -6.97 2.11 -14.40
C VAL A 68 -7.14 1.83 -15.88
N ASN A 69 -7.37 0.56 -16.24
CA ASN A 69 -7.44 0.10 -17.63
C ASN A 69 -6.26 0.59 -18.46
N ASP A 70 -5.05 0.45 -17.92
CA ASP A 70 -3.77 0.83 -18.52
C ASP A 70 -3.55 2.36 -18.69
N ASN A 71 -4.42 3.21 -18.15
CA ASN A 71 -4.24 4.65 -18.13
C ASN A 71 -3.81 5.11 -16.72
N GLU A 72 -2.76 5.92 -16.64
CA GLU A 72 -2.33 6.52 -15.37
C GLU A 72 -3.40 7.50 -14.89
N MET A 73 -3.96 7.21 -13.71
CA MET A 73 -5.07 7.97 -13.13
C MET A 73 -4.64 8.80 -11.93
N ALA A 74 -3.65 8.31 -11.19
CA ALA A 74 -3.20 8.98 -9.98
C ALA A 74 -1.77 8.57 -9.61
N SER A 75 -1.09 9.42 -8.84
CA SER A 75 0.06 9.04 -8.05
C SER A 75 -0.25 9.19 -6.56
N VAL A 76 0.16 8.21 -5.77
CA VAL A 76 -0.10 8.15 -4.33
C VAL A 76 1.24 8.16 -3.60
N SER A 77 1.39 9.06 -2.65
CA SER A 77 2.56 9.11 -1.77
C SER A 77 2.14 9.09 -0.31
N THR A 78 3.07 8.73 0.56
CA THR A 78 2.86 8.80 2.00
C THR A 78 4.11 9.31 2.70
N LYS A 79 3.92 10.09 3.77
CA LYS A 79 5.01 10.45 4.68
C LYS A 79 5.45 9.20 5.46
N THR A 80 6.66 9.24 6.02
CA THR A 80 7.09 8.17 6.92
C THR A 80 6.13 8.03 8.09
N PHE A 81 5.66 6.81 8.34
CA PHE A 81 4.77 6.49 9.45
C PHE A 81 5.27 5.25 10.20
N ASP A 82 4.84 5.13 11.45
CA ASP A 82 5.18 4.01 12.31
C ASP A 82 4.14 2.90 12.20
N ILE A 83 4.62 1.66 12.07
CA ILE A 83 3.81 0.45 12.15
C ILE A 83 4.02 -0.16 13.53
N PRO A 84 3.03 -0.10 14.42
CA PRO A 84 3.13 -0.72 15.73
C PRO A 84 3.04 -2.25 15.62
N SER A 85 3.56 -2.97 16.61
CA SER A 85 3.36 -4.42 16.74
C SER A 85 1.94 -4.72 17.24
N GLU A 86 1.28 -5.73 16.67
CA GLU A 86 -0.01 -6.28 17.12
C GLU A 86 -1.13 -5.23 17.34
N LYS A 87 -1.16 -4.19 16.49
CA LYS A 87 -2.14 -3.09 16.61
C LYS A 87 -2.60 -2.58 15.26
N GLU A 88 -3.73 -1.87 15.29
CA GLU A 88 -4.16 -1.03 14.18
C GLU A 88 -3.18 0.13 13.98
N PHE A 89 -2.97 0.47 12.71
CA PHE A 89 -2.22 1.65 12.31
C PHE A 89 -2.84 2.27 11.06
N SER A 90 -2.62 3.56 10.90
CA SER A 90 -3.17 4.34 9.80
C SER A 90 -2.05 4.85 8.90
N ILE A 91 -2.20 4.60 7.60
CA ILE A 91 -1.31 5.11 6.56
C ILE A 91 -1.92 6.40 6.00
N PRO A 92 -1.29 7.57 6.21
CA PRO A 92 -1.73 8.80 5.54
C PRO A 92 -1.37 8.73 4.05
N LEU A 93 -2.37 8.79 3.20
CA LEU A 93 -2.24 8.76 1.75
C LEU A 93 -2.48 10.14 1.17
N THR A 94 -1.69 10.52 0.18
CA THR A 94 -1.95 11.70 -0.66
C THR A 94 -1.96 11.25 -2.11
N ALA A 95 -3.08 11.46 -2.79
CA ALA A 95 -3.24 11.11 -4.20
C ALA A 95 -3.29 12.39 -5.05
N HIS A 96 -2.39 12.49 -6.02
CA HIS A 96 -2.40 13.54 -7.02
C HIS A 96 -3.04 13.00 -8.31
N ILE A 97 -4.19 13.57 -8.67
CA ILE A 97 -5.00 13.11 -9.81
C ILE A 97 -5.00 14.21 -10.87
N PRO A 98 -4.31 14.05 -11.99
CA PRO A 98 -4.41 14.97 -13.12
C PRO A 98 -5.86 15.02 -13.65
N LYS A 99 -6.42 16.20 -13.86
CA LYS A 99 -7.78 16.36 -14.38
C LYS A 99 -7.95 15.70 -15.76
N ASP A 100 -6.93 15.79 -16.60
CA ASP A 100 -6.92 15.15 -17.91
C ASP A 100 -6.96 13.62 -17.84
N SER A 101 -6.51 13.02 -16.71
CA SER A 101 -6.62 11.58 -16.48
C SER A 101 -8.07 11.12 -16.32
N ILE A 102 -8.95 12.00 -15.87
CA ILE A 102 -10.37 11.68 -15.70
C ILE A 102 -11.18 12.12 -16.92
N PHE A 103 -10.93 13.31 -17.44
CA PHE A 103 -11.78 13.99 -18.42
C PHE A 103 -11.30 13.85 -19.88
N SER A 104 -10.21 13.11 -20.16
CA SER A 104 -9.85 12.81 -21.56
C SER A 104 -10.84 11.84 -22.18
N ASP A 105 -11.17 12.03 -23.45
CA ASP A 105 -12.11 11.15 -24.19
C ASP A 105 -11.70 9.67 -24.12
N LYS A 106 -10.39 9.40 -24.22
CA LYS A 106 -9.83 8.06 -24.11
C LYS A 106 -10.12 7.40 -22.76
N ASN A 107 -9.93 8.16 -21.70
CA ASN A 107 -10.08 7.63 -20.33
C ASN A 107 -11.55 7.51 -19.95
N LEU A 108 -12.38 8.48 -20.33
CA LEU A 108 -13.83 8.41 -20.16
C LEU A 108 -14.41 7.18 -20.88
N GLY A 109 -14.03 6.94 -22.12
CA GLY A 109 -14.47 5.75 -22.87
C GLY A 109 -14.06 4.45 -22.17
N SER A 110 -12.84 4.36 -21.65
CA SER A 110 -12.36 3.21 -20.90
C SER A 110 -13.11 3.00 -19.59
N LEU A 111 -13.39 4.07 -18.84
CA LEU A 111 -14.15 4.02 -17.60
C LEU A 111 -15.61 3.61 -17.85
N LEU A 112 -16.26 4.17 -18.88
CA LEU A 112 -17.62 3.78 -19.30
C LEU A 112 -17.67 2.30 -19.69
N GLY A 113 -16.70 1.81 -20.47
CA GLY A 113 -16.57 0.38 -20.81
C GLY A 113 -16.48 -0.50 -19.56
N SER A 114 -15.77 -0.04 -18.51
CA SER A 114 -15.68 -0.76 -17.23
C SER A 114 -17.01 -0.81 -16.49
N LEU A 115 -17.81 0.26 -16.53
CA LEU A 115 -19.14 0.27 -15.93
C LEU A 115 -20.07 -0.76 -16.61
N PHE A 116 -20.05 -0.86 -17.94
CA PHE A 116 -20.83 -1.86 -18.68
C PHE A 116 -20.35 -3.29 -18.40
N SER A 117 -19.04 -3.52 -18.33
CA SER A 117 -18.48 -4.85 -18.01
C SER A 117 -18.54 -5.21 -16.54
N LYS A 118 -18.89 -4.25 -15.67
CA LYS A 118 -18.82 -4.37 -14.20
C LYS A 118 -17.45 -4.84 -13.69
N LYS A 119 -16.38 -4.49 -14.40
CA LYS A 119 -15.00 -4.85 -14.06
C LYS A 119 -14.08 -3.68 -14.33
N ILE A 120 -13.16 -3.43 -13.40
CA ILE A 120 -12.07 -2.45 -13.53
C ILE A 120 -10.75 -3.17 -13.34
N LYS A 121 -9.81 -2.98 -14.28
CA LYS A 121 -8.42 -3.38 -14.14
C LYS A 121 -7.66 -2.26 -13.44
N VAL A 122 -7.09 -2.53 -12.28
CA VAL A 122 -6.28 -1.57 -11.52
C VAL A 122 -4.87 -2.13 -11.38
N GLN A 123 -3.87 -1.31 -11.71
CA GLN A 123 -2.46 -1.66 -11.53
C GLN A 123 -1.79 -0.63 -10.66
N TYR A 124 -0.97 -1.10 -9.72
CA TYR A 124 -0.15 -0.31 -8.82
C TYR A 124 1.32 -0.54 -9.16
N ARG A 125 2.08 0.55 -9.38
CA ARG A 125 3.53 0.52 -9.62
C ARG A 125 4.25 1.51 -8.75
N GLY A 126 5.32 1.10 -8.08
CA GLY A 126 6.15 2.00 -7.28
C GLY A 126 6.96 1.26 -6.23
N ASP A 127 7.62 2.05 -5.38
CA ASP A 127 8.52 1.53 -4.37
C ASP A 127 8.03 1.86 -2.96
N ILE A 128 8.06 0.85 -2.10
CA ILE A 128 7.85 0.98 -0.67
C ILE A 128 9.19 0.84 0.03
N LYS A 129 9.63 1.90 0.71
CA LYS A 129 10.81 1.87 1.57
C LYS A 129 10.39 1.51 2.99
N TYR A 130 11.02 0.52 3.58
CA TYR A 130 10.73 0.10 4.94
C TYR A 130 11.99 0.04 5.80
N LYS A 131 11.82 0.22 7.10
CA LYS A 131 12.89 0.15 8.10
C LYS A 131 12.42 -0.62 9.32
N VAL A 132 13.17 -1.66 9.66
CA VAL A 132 12.92 -2.52 10.83
C VAL A 132 14.25 -2.75 11.56
N PHE A 133 14.31 -2.48 12.86
CA PHE A 133 15.52 -2.67 13.70
C PHE A 133 16.82 -2.07 13.11
N GLY A 134 16.72 -0.90 12.45
CA GLY A 134 17.89 -0.26 11.84
C GLY A 134 18.25 -0.77 10.43
N TYR A 135 17.70 -1.91 10.00
CA TYR A 135 17.79 -2.39 8.63
C TYR A 135 16.78 -1.65 7.75
N SER A 136 17.21 -1.19 6.58
CA SER A 136 16.37 -0.51 5.60
C SER A 136 16.45 -1.22 4.26
N ASP A 137 15.29 -1.39 3.61
CA ASP A 137 15.22 -1.99 2.28
C ASP A 137 14.07 -1.38 1.49
N THR A 138 14.01 -1.71 0.20
CA THR A 138 12.97 -1.22 -0.72
C THR A 138 12.26 -2.42 -1.35
N TYR A 139 10.94 -2.38 -1.30
CA TYR A 139 10.08 -3.36 -1.95
C TYR A 139 9.39 -2.71 -3.14
N THR A 140 9.70 -3.18 -4.36
CA THR A 140 9.06 -2.72 -5.58
C THR A 140 7.73 -3.44 -5.78
N ILE A 141 6.66 -2.65 -5.96
CA ILE A 141 5.33 -3.13 -6.28
C ILE A 141 5.10 -3.01 -7.80
N ASP A 142 4.71 -4.10 -8.42
CA ASP A 142 4.02 -4.11 -9.72
C ASP A 142 2.89 -5.13 -9.62
N LYS A 143 1.70 -4.65 -9.22
CA LYS A 143 0.55 -5.50 -8.94
C LYS A 143 -0.65 -5.07 -9.77
N THR A 144 -1.26 -6.02 -10.46
CA THR A 144 -2.50 -5.82 -11.22
C THR A 144 -3.64 -6.61 -10.58
N GLU A 145 -4.77 -5.96 -10.40
CA GLU A 145 -6.00 -6.56 -9.87
C GLU A 145 -7.18 -6.23 -10.77
N THR A 146 -8.15 -7.16 -10.83
CA THR A 146 -9.43 -6.90 -11.47
C THR A 146 -10.51 -6.79 -10.40
N ILE A 147 -11.04 -5.59 -10.25
CA ILE A 147 -12.07 -5.26 -9.26
C ILE A 147 -13.44 -5.40 -9.93
N LYS A 148 -14.36 -6.12 -9.28
CA LYS A 148 -15.78 -6.17 -9.69
C LYS A 148 -16.51 -4.97 -9.12
N ILE A 149 -17.21 -4.22 -9.98
CA ILE A 149 -18.07 -3.11 -9.57
C ILE A 149 -19.45 -3.72 -9.25
N LYS A 150 -19.99 -3.40 -8.08
CA LYS A 150 -21.33 -3.81 -7.67
C LYS A 150 -22.40 -2.88 -8.24
#